data_9b102ebb0d6652ced76140f73eac02f8
#
_entry.id   9b102ebb0d6652ced76140f73eac02f8
#
_cell.length_a   1.000
_cell.length_b   1.000
_cell.length_c   1.000
_cell.angle_alpha   90.00
_cell.angle_beta   90.00
_cell.angle_gamma   90.00
#
_symmetry.space_group_name_H-M   'P 1'
#
loop_
_entity.id
_entity.type
_entity.pdbx_description
1 polymer ?
#
loop_
_entity_poly.entity_id
_entity_poly.type
_entity_poly.pdbx_seq_one_letter_code
_entity_poly.pdbx_strand_id
1 'polypeptide(L)'
;MQVDTRPDTMSNIASYYNVKSKTLQRHYKHKVSGFKEWNQASHAEDYLIYPENITENLSIDEVSLSKGELYTFVTNKNKGVKNKKCVVAIINGTEAKVIQQVLEKIESEKRLVVKEVSMDMARNMGLAVKNSFQNSKMVIDRFHVVRLVMDAMQHMRVSLRWAAIKEENIAIKQAKDNKQKYIALVLSNGDTLRELLARSRYLLYKSESDWTVNQAKRASILFEKYPLLKTAYKLTLEFRAIYKNISKIKALEQFNEWKTKIIASNIEEFNTVVNSLEYHLDNILNFFDNRSTNANAESFNSKIKGFRANLRGVTDVNFFLFRLEKLFA
;
A
#
# COMPACT_ATOMS: atom_id res chain seq x y z
N MET A 1 -22.61 -23.27 -3.93
CA MET A 1 -22.36 -23.30 -5.40
C MET A 1 -20.96 -22.75 -5.69
N GLN A 2 -20.38 -23.09 -6.86
CA GLN A 2 -19.03 -22.58 -7.24
C GLN A 2 -18.97 -21.05 -7.29
N VAL A 3 -20.06 -20.42 -7.69
CA VAL A 3 -20.21 -18.96 -7.73
C VAL A 3 -20.09 -18.31 -6.33
N ASP A 4 -20.51 -18.97 -5.27
CA ASP A 4 -20.50 -18.44 -3.90
C ASP A 4 -19.21 -18.73 -3.15
N THR A 5 -18.35 -19.58 -3.69
CA THR A 5 -17.14 -20.06 -3.00
C THR A 5 -15.84 -19.65 -3.68
N ARG A 6 -15.91 -19.12 -4.91
CA ARG A 6 -14.74 -18.72 -5.69
C ARG A 6 -14.92 -17.35 -6.34
N PRO A 7 -13.90 -16.49 -6.35
CA PRO A 7 -13.92 -15.19 -7.01
C PRO A 7 -13.76 -15.34 -8.54
N ASP A 8 -14.64 -16.12 -9.14
CA ASP A 8 -14.63 -16.43 -10.57
C ASP A 8 -15.75 -15.67 -11.32
N THR A 9 -15.62 -15.55 -12.64
CA THR A 9 -16.60 -14.88 -13.50
C THR A 9 -17.70 -15.85 -13.91
N MET A 10 -18.89 -15.30 -14.16
CA MET A 10 -19.98 -16.09 -14.74
C MET A 10 -19.61 -16.64 -16.12
N SER A 11 -18.74 -15.93 -16.86
CA SER A 11 -18.27 -16.39 -18.17
C SER A 11 -17.40 -17.64 -18.08
N ASN A 12 -16.45 -17.66 -17.13
CA ASN A 12 -15.59 -18.83 -16.93
C ASN A 12 -16.39 -20.04 -16.46
N ILE A 13 -17.29 -19.81 -15.48
CA ILE A 13 -18.15 -20.88 -14.96
C ILE A 13 -19.07 -21.42 -16.07
N ALA A 14 -19.69 -20.52 -16.85
CA ALA A 14 -20.57 -20.89 -17.95
C ALA A 14 -19.84 -21.70 -19.03
N SER A 15 -18.61 -21.30 -19.36
CA SER A 15 -17.75 -22.05 -20.30
C SER A 15 -17.46 -23.45 -19.81
N TYR A 16 -17.13 -23.60 -18.53
CA TYR A 16 -16.86 -24.92 -17.93
C TYR A 16 -18.06 -25.89 -18.01
N TYR A 17 -19.29 -25.34 -17.83
CA TYR A 17 -20.53 -26.15 -17.89
C TYR A 17 -21.22 -26.10 -19.25
N ASN A 18 -20.57 -25.51 -20.28
CA ASN A 18 -21.12 -25.37 -21.63
C ASN A 18 -22.53 -24.72 -21.68
N VAL A 19 -22.71 -23.64 -20.90
CA VAL A 19 -23.96 -22.87 -20.86
C VAL A 19 -23.72 -21.40 -21.26
N LYS A 20 -24.76 -20.67 -21.69
CA LYS A 20 -24.65 -19.26 -22.06
C LYS A 20 -24.41 -18.37 -20.82
N SER A 21 -23.30 -17.63 -20.79
CA SER A 21 -22.88 -16.79 -19.66
C SER A 21 -23.97 -15.79 -19.22
N LYS A 22 -24.59 -15.05 -20.15
CA LYS A 22 -25.65 -14.10 -19.83
C LYS A 22 -26.89 -14.78 -19.19
N THR A 23 -27.22 -15.99 -19.63
CA THR A 23 -28.33 -16.76 -19.07
C THR A 23 -27.99 -17.22 -17.66
N LEU A 24 -26.78 -17.76 -17.44
CA LEU A 24 -26.30 -18.15 -16.12
C LEU A 24 -26.29 -16.96 -15.15
N GLN A 25 -25.73 -15.81 -15.56
CA GLN A 25 -25.68 -14.62 -14.73
C GLN A 25 -27.07 -14.12 -14.33
N ARG A 26 -28.00 -14.02 -15.29
CA ARG A 26 -29.38 -13.58 -15.02
C ARG A 26 -30.10 -14.57 -14.08
N HIS A 27 -29.98 -15.86 -14.35
CA HIS A 27 -30.60 -16.89 -13.51
C HIS A 27 -30.05 -16.88 -12.09
N TYR A 28 -28.71 -16.84 -11.95
CA TYR A 28 -28.07 -16.76 -10.65
C TYR A 28 -28.49 -15.49 -9.90
N LYS A 29 -28.35 -14.31 -10.51
CA LYS A 29 -28.67 -13.02 -9.87
C LYS A 29 -30.12 -12.96 -9.37
N HIS A 30 -31.09 -13.42 -10.18
CA HIS A 30 -32.51 -13.19 -9.90
C HIS A 30 -33.27 -14.37 -9.31
N LYS A 31 -32.72 -15.59 -9.33
CA LYS A 31 -33.42 -16.78 -8.92
C LYS A 31 -32.69 -17.61 -7.84
N VAL A 32 -31.38 -17.59 -7.80
CA VAL A 32 -30.59 -18.53 -7.01
C VAL A 32 -29.78 -17.85 -5.91
N SER A 33 -29.27 -16.65 -6.14
CA SER A 33 -28.30 -16.00 -5.25
C SER A 33 -28.90 -15.48 -3.94
N GLY A 34 -30.19 -15.18 -3.89
CA GLY A 34 -30.81 -14.44 -2.80
C GLY A 34 -30.56 -12.94 -2.85
N PHE A 35 -30.08 -12.41 -4.01
CA PHE A 35 -29.76 -10.99 -4.16
C PHE A 35 -30.97 -10.07 -3.98
N LYS A 36 -32.17 -10.51 -4.32
CA LYS A 36 -33.40 -9.73 -4.12
C LYS A 36 -33.80 -9.58 -2.66
N GLU A 37 -33.49 -10.59 -1.87
CA GLU A 37 -33.78 -10.67 -0.44
C GLU A 37 -32.58 -10.22 0.43
N TRP A 38 -31.60 -9.58 -0.20
CA TRP A 38 -30.39 -9.12 0.48
C TRP A 38 -30.72 -8.03 1.50
N ASN A 39 -30.50 -8.33 2.77
CA ASN A 39 -30.86 -7.47 3.89
C ASN A 39 -30.12 -6.13 3.93
N GLN A 40 -28.92 -6.06 3.35
CA GLN A 40 -28.14 -4.84 3.27
C GLN A 40 -28.35 -4.03 1.95
N ALA A 41 -29.24 -4.47 1.06
CA ALA A 41 -29.46 -3.85 -0.24
C ALA A 41 -29.81 -2.35 -0.19
N SER A 42 -30.53 -1.91 0.86
CA SER A 42 -31.01 -0.53 1.00
C SER A 42 -29.91 0.50 1.26
N HIS A 43 -28.75 0.07 1.77
CA HIS A 43 -27.62 0.94 2.10
C HIS A 43 -26.29 0.44 1.53
N ALA A 44 -26.32 -0.53 0.64
CA ALA A 44 -25.13 -1.16 0.09
C ALA A 44 -24.21 -0.22 -0.70
N GLU A 45 -24.79 0.86 -1.30
CA GLU A 45 -24.01 1.88 -1.99
C GLU A 45 -23.16 2.72 -1.04
N ASP A 46 -23.61 2.87 0.21
CA ASP A 46 -22.93 3.66 1.23
C ASP A 46 -22.03 2.78 2.11
N TYR A 47 -22.56 1.65 2.60
CA TYR A 47 -21.79 0.76 3.47
C TYR A 47 -22.39 -0.65 3.58
N LEU A 48 -21.53 -1.59 3.99
CA LEU A 48 -21.89 -2.93 4.49
C LEU A 48 -21.21 -3.17 5.83
N ILE A 49 -21.88 -3.84 6.75
CA ILE A 49 -21.34 -4.17 8.08
C ILE A 49 -21.63 -5.62 8.48
N TYR A 50 -20.65 -6.25 9.12
CA TYR A 50 -20.67 -7.65 9.59
C TYR A 50 -20.10 -7.72 11.00
N PRO A 51 -20.88 -7.33 12.02
CA PRO A 51 -20.40 -7.25 13.40
C PRO A 51 -19.95 -8.59 13.99
N GLU A 52 -20.44 -9.70 13.44
CA GLU A 52 -20.08 -11.07 13.82
C GLU A 52 -18.64 -11.43 13.43
N ASN A 53 -18.05 -10.71 12.49
CA ASN A 53 -16.68 -10.93 12.04
C ASN A 53 -15.63 -10.14 12.84
N ILE A 54 -16.03 -9.33 13.83
CA ILE A 54 -15.10 -8.61 14.69
C ILE A 54 -14.27 -9.56 15.52
N THR A 55 -12.99 -9.25 15.63
CA THR A 55 -12.00 -9.95 16.46
C THR A 55 -11.12 -8.94 17.20
N GLU A 56 -10.27 -9.41 18.10
CA GLU A 56 -9.34 -8.55 18.84
C GLU A 56 -8.36 -7.79 17.93
N ASN A 57 -8.07 -8.32 16.74
CA ASN A 57 -7.11 -7.73 15.80
C ASN A 57 -7.79 -7.48 14.45
N LEU A 58 -7.80 -6.22 14.04
CA LEU A 58 -8.37 -5.77 12.77
C LEU A 58 -7.30 -5.14 11.88
N SER A 59 -7.63 -5.01 10.60
CA SER A 59 -6.91 -4.16 9.64
C SER A 59 -7.89 -3.22 8.97
N ILE A 60 -7.43 -2.00 8.65
CA ILE A 60 -8.17 -1.05 7.85
C ILE A 60 -7.31 -0.61 6.66
N ASP A 61 -7.89 -0.55 5.46
CA ASP A 61 -7.17 -0.18 4.23
C ASP A 61 -8.14 0.33 3.15
N GLU A 62 -7.63 0.97 2.11
CA GLU A 62 -8.40 1.54 1.01
C GLU A 62 -8.31 0.68 -0.26
N VAL A 63 -9.44 0.54 -0.93
CA VAL A 63 -9.53 -0.17 -2.21
C VAL A 63 -10.36 0.63 -3.21
N SER A 64 -9.83 0.85 -4.40
CA SER A 64 -10.63 1.39 -5.50
C SER A 64 -11.44 0.27 -6.15
N LEU A 65 -12.78 0.38 -6.13
CA LEU A 65 -13.68 -0.63 -6.71
C LEU A 65 -14.15 -0.28 -8.11
N SER A 66 -14.59 0.95 -8.36
CA SER A 66 -15.14 1.35 -9.65
C SER A 66 -14.82 2.83 -9.93
N LYS A 67 -14.64 3.20 -11.20
CA LYS A 67 -14.52 4.58 -11.70
C LYS A 67 -13.65 5.55 -10.86
N GLY A 68 -12.71 5.03 -10.07
CA GLY A 68 -11.89 5.83 -9.15
C GLY A 68 -12.49 6.01 -7.74
N GLU A 69 -13.66 5.49 -7.48
CA GLU A 69 -14.27 5.51 -6.14
C GLU A 69 -13.44 4.66 -5.18
N LEU A 70 -13.14 5.24 -4.02
CA LEU A 70 -12.38 4.60 -2.96
C LEU A 70 -13.33 4.09 -1.87
N TYR A 71 -13.14 2.85 -1.51
CA TYR A 71 -13.85 2.20 -0.41
C TYR A 71 -12.87 1.88 0.71
N THR A 72 -13.29 2.13 1.94
CA THR A 72 -12.56 1.69 3.13
C THR A 72 -13.03 0.30 3.53
N PHE A 73 -12.08 -0.62 3.67
CA PHE A 73 -12.32 -1.98 4.12
C PHE A 73 -11.79 -2.18 5.53
N VAL A 74 -12.64 -2.68 6.41
CA VAL A 74 -12.24 -3.17 7.73
C VAL A 74 -12.31 -4.68 7.72
N THR A 75 -11.18 -5.33 8.01
CA THR A 75 -11.06 -6.80 7.98
C THR A 75 -10.47 -7.33 9.28
N ASN A 76 -10.87 -8.54 9.68
CA ASN A 76 -10.22 -9.22 10.80
C ASN A 76 -8.89 -9.87 10.39
N LYS A 77 -7.99 -10.05 11.37
CA LYS A 77 -6.64 -10.62 11.19
C LYS A 77 -6.54 -12.06 11.70
N ASN A 78 -7.59 -12.85 11.62
CA ASN A 78 -7.57 -14.24 12.11
C ASN A 78 -6.49 -15.05 11.41
N LYS A 79 -5.44 -15.40 12.15
CA LYS A 79 -4.37 -16.29 11.68
C LYS A 79 -4.89 -17.73 11.68
N GLY A 80 -4.73 -18.41 10.55
CA GLY A 80 -4.75 -19.86 10.52
C GLY A 80 -6.07 -20.55 10.19
N VAL A 81 -7.15 -19.86 9.84
CA VAL A 81 -8.38 -20.51 9.43
C VAL A 81 -8.60 -20.31 7.94
N LYS A 82 -8.33 -21.37 7.17
CA LYS A 82 -8.73 -21.45 5.75
C LYS A 82 -10.24 -21.24 5.65
N ASN A 83 -10.66 -20.30 4.78
CA ASN A 83 -12.06 -20.00 4.45
C ASN A 83 -12.92 -19.32 5.52
N LYS A 84 -12.36 -18.54 6.43
CA LYS A 84 -13.21 -17.73 7.30
C LYS A 84 -13.49 -16.35 6.70
N LYS A 85 -14.73 -15.95 6.88
CA LYS A 85 -15.27 -14.63 6.66
C LYS A 85 -14.39 -13.59 7.36
N CYS A 86 -13.84 -12.64 6.61
CA CYS A 86 -12.85 -11.72 7.15
C CYS A 86 -13.30 -10.24 7.09
N VAL A 87 -14.32 -9.92 6.31
CA VAL A 87 -14.82 -8.55 6.19
C VAL A 87 -15.66 -8.18 7.41
N VAL A 88 -15.34 -7.08 8.05
CA VAL A 88 -16.10 -6.47 9.16
C VAL A 88 -16.94 -5.31 8.66
N ALA A 89 -16.37 -4.48 7.76
CA ALA A 89 -17.10 -3.40 7.12
C ALA A 89 -16.52 -3.08 5.74
N ILE A 90 -17.39 -2.64 4.83
CA ILE A 90 -17.06 -2.03 3.55
C ILE A 90 -17.75 -0.67 3.54
N ILE A 91 -17.02 0.42 3.36
CA ILE A 91 -17.54 1.78 3.50
C ILE A 91 -17.19 2.56 2.24
N ASN A 92 -18.15 3.17 1.59
CA ASN A 92 -17.92 4.05 0.46
C ASN A 92 -17.35 5.38 0.95
N GLY A 93 -16.11 5.67 0.59
CA GLY A 93 -15.38 6.86 1.02
C GLY A 93 -14.25 6.57 2.00
N THR A 94 -13.44 7.61 2.24
CA THR A 94 -12.22 7.55 3.06
C THR A 94 -12.18 8.63 4.13
N GLU A 95 -13.25 9.44 4.25
CA GLU A 95 -13.34 10.50 5.25
C GLU A 95 -13.53 9.92 6.66
N ALA A 96 -12.78 10.44 7.63
CA ALA A 96 -12.81 9.98 9.01
C ALA A 96 -14.23 9.95 9.60
N LYS A 97 -15.02 11.00 9.33
CA LYS A 97 -16.40 11.13 9.85
C LYS A 97 -17.32 10.05 9.24
N VAL A 98 -17.21 9.78 7.95
CA VAL A 98 -18.01 8.75 7.26
C VAL A 98 -17.68 7.37 7.82
N ILE A 99 -16.37 7.05 7.93
CA ILE A 99 -15.91 5.78 8.49
C ILE A 99 -16.42 5.61 9.93
N GLN A 100 -16.27 6.64 10.77
CA GLN A 100 -16.71 6.62 12.15
C GLN A 100 -18.22 6.38 12.26
N GLN A 101 -19.05 7.13 11.51
CA GLN A 101 -20.51 6.98 11.52
C GLN A 101 -20.99 5.57 11.17
N VAL A 102 -20.28 4.90 10.23
CA VAL A 102 -20.60 3.52 9.88
C VAL A 102 -20.16 2.55 10.97
N LEU A 103 -18.93 2.71 11.49
CA LEU A 103 -18.43 1.83 12.55
C LEU A 103 -19.22 1.96 13.87
N GLU A 104 -19.77 3.13 14.16
CA GLU A 104 -20.62 3.38 15.32
C GLU A 104 -21.99 2.68 15.24
N LYS A 105 -22.44 2.22 14.07
CA LYS A 105 -23.62 1.35 13.92
C LYS A 105 -23.38 -0.05 14.50
N ILE A 106 -22.13 -0.44 14.70
CA ILE A 106 -21.76 -1.67 15.40
C ILE A 106 -21.86 -1.43 16.90
N GLU A 107 -22.47 -2.35 17.62
CA GLU A 107 -22.66 -2.31 19.06
C GLU A 107 -21.34 -2.00 19.80
N SER A 108 -21.40 -1.11 20.80
CA SER A 108 -20.22 -0.68 21.56
C SER A 108 -19.45 -1.86 22.16
N GLU A 109 -20.18 -2.84 22.71
CA GLU A 109 -19.59 -4.03 23.34
C GLU A 109 -18.67 -4.79 22.36
N LYS A 110 -19.10 -4.95 21.09
CA LYS A 110 -18.29 -5.59 20.06
C LYS A 110 -17.08 -4.76 19.68
N ARG A 111 -17.22 -3.42 19.62
CA ARG A 111 -16.11 -2.54 19.31
C ARG A 111 -15.05 -2.50 20.43
N LEU A 112 -15.43 -2.65 21.67
CA LEU A 112 -14.54 -2.68 22.84
C LEU A 112 -13.68 -3.95 22.92
N VAL A 113 -14.05 -5.03 22.21
CA VAL A 113 -13.24 -6.26 22.10
C VAL A 113 -11.96 -6.03 21.31
N VAL A 114 -11.93 -5.01 20.41
CA VAL A 114 -10.80 -4.74 19.55
C VAL A 114 -9.61 -4.20 20.35
N LYS A 115 -8.48 -4.92 20.28
CA LYS A 115 -7.24 -4.57 20.98
C LYS A 115 -6.18 -3.94 20.06
N GLU A 116 -6.24 -4.25 18.77
CA GLU A 116 -5.28 -3.76 17.79
C GLU A 116 -5.93 -3.51 16.42
N VAL A 117 -5.58 -2.38 15.81
CA VAL A 117 -5.94 -2.09 14.42
C VAL A 117 -4.68 -1.73 13.64
N SER A 118 -4.33 -2.53 12.62
CA SER A 118 -3.25 -2.20 11.69
C SER A 118 -3.78 -1.39 10.51
N MET A 119 -2.98 -0.42 10.08
CA MET A 119 -3.35 0.53 9.04
C MET A 119 -2.12 1.12 8.35
N ASP A 120 -2.32 1.86 7.29
CA ASP A 120 -1.31 2.74 6.73
C ASP A 120 -1.14 4.04 7.55
N MET A 121 -0.39 5.01 7.02
CA MET A 121 -0.16 6.30 7.69
C MET A 121 -1.26 7.35 7.42
N ALA A 122 -2.45 6.95 6.95
CA ALA A 122 -3.54 7.87 6.64
C ALA A 122 -4.15 8.47 7.92
N ARG A 123 -4.09 9.79 8.05
CA ARG A 123 -4.64 10.51 9.21
C ARG A 123 -6.13 10.29 9.41
N ASN A 124 -6.88 10.23 8.30
CA ASN A 124 -8.33 10.04 8.32
C ASN A 124 -8.70 8.70 8.97
N MET A 125 -8.02 7.63 8.56
CA MET A 125 -8.22 6.31 9.16
C MET A 125 -7.83 6.28 10.63
N GLY A 126 -6.69 6.90 10.98
CA GLY A 126 -6.25 6.96 12.38
C GLY A 126 -7.27 7.66 13.29
N LEU A 127 -7.87 8.76 12.83
CA LEU A 127 -8.91 9.45 13.57
C LEU A 127 -10.17 8.59 13.73
N ALA A 128 -10.63 7.95 12.66
CA ALA A 128 -11.78 7.07 12.69
C ALA A 128 -11.56 5.87 13.63
N VAL A 129 -10.39 5.24 13.57
CA VAL A 129 -10.02 4.11 14.45
C VAL A 129 -9.99 4.54 15.92
N LYS A 130 -9.35 5.67 16.23
CA LYS A 130 -9.27 6.21 17.59
C LYS A 130 -10.65 6.44 18.22
N ASN A 131 -11.58 6.95 17.43
CA ASN A 131 -12.92 7.26 17.91
C ASN A 131 -13.83 6.01 18.01
N SER A 132 -13.66 5.06 17.06
CA SER A 132 -14.56 3.89 16.99
C SER A 132 -14.11 2.72 17.86
N PHE A 133 -12.80 2.53 18.06
CA PHE A 133 -12.20 1.39 18.78
C PHE A 133 -11.36 1.87 19.97
N GLN A 134 -12.01 2.37 21.00
CA GLN A 134 -11.38 3.08 22.12
C GLN A 134 -10.32 2.26 22.88
N ASN A 135 -10.47 0.94 22.94
CA ASN A 135 -9.51 0.05 23.62
C ASN A 135 -8.36 -0.40 22.73
N SER A 136 -8.35 0.00 21.44
CA SER A 136 -7.38 -0.51 20.49
C SER A 136 -6.10 0.31 20.45
N LYS A 137 -4.97 -0.39 20.24
CA LYS A 137 -3.71 0.20 19.80
C LYS A 137 -3.69 0.26 18.29
N MET A 138 -3.32 1.41 17.72
CA MET A 138 -3.05 1.54 16.29
C MET A 138 -1.63 1.05 15.99
N VAL A 139 -1.47 0.28 14.93
CA VAL A 139 -0.17 -0.20 14.43
C VAL A 139 -0.02 0.24 12.98
N ILE A 140 0.96 1.10 12.72
CA ILE A 140 1.27 1.50 11.35
C ILE A 140 2.05 0.38 10.65
N ASP A 141 1.63 0.04 9.44
CA ASP A 141 2.28 -1.00 8.67
C ASP A 141 3.70 -0.61 8.27
N ARG A 142 4.63 -1.48 8.63
CA ARG A 142 6.07 -1.35 8.33
C ARG A 142 6.34 -1.07 6.85
N PHE A 143 5.60 -1.70 5.94
CA PHE A 143 5.83 -1.55 4.51
C PHE A 143 5.66 -0.08 4.08
N HIS A 144 4.58 0.56 4.52
CA HIS A 144 4.30 1.96 4.18
C HIS A 144 5.33 2.92 4.80
N VAL A 145 5.75 2.65 6.03
CA VAL A 145 6.78 3.45 6.72
C VAL A 145 8.13 3.36 6.01
N VAL A 146 8.59 2.14 5.70
CA VAL A 146 9.86 1.92 4.98
C VAL A 146 9.79 2.51 3.58
N ARG A 147 8.66 2.35 2.89
CA ARG A 147 8.45 2.91 1.56
C ARG A 147 8.57 4.43 1.54
N LEU A 148 8.01 5.13 2.54
CA LEU A 148 8.10 6.58 2.64
C LEU A 148 9.57 7.06 2.65
N VAL A 149 10.43 6.41 3.44
CA VAL A 149 11.87 6.71 3.50
C VAL A 149 12.57 6.40 2.15
N MET A 150 12.21 5.26 1.54
CA MET A 150 12.78 4.87 0.24
C MET A 150 12.33 5.83 -0.88
N ASP A 151 11.10 6.30 -0.84
CA ASP A 151 10.57 7.23 -1.84
C ASP A 151 11.27 8.60 -1.77
N ALA A 152 11.65 9.09 -0.59
CA ALA A 152 12.46 10.30 -0.44
C ALA A 152 13.83 10.17 -1.16
N MET A 153 14.54 9.06 -0.93
CA MET A 153 15.79 8.78 -1.67
C MET A 153 15.56 8.68 -3.18
N GLN A 154 14.47 8.05 -3.61
CA GLN A 154 14.14 7.96 -5.04
C GLN A 154 13.77 9.33 -5.62
N HIS A 155 13.15 10.21 -4.84
CA HIS A 155 12.88 11.59 -5.26
C HIS A 155 14.18 12.33 -5.55
N MET A 156 15.20 12.26 -4.67
CA MET A 156 16.53 12.81 -4.94
C MET A 156 17.11 12.28 -6.26
N ARG A 157 17.09 10.96 -6.47
CA ARG A 157 17.58 10.37 -7.72
C ARG A 157 16.85 10.90 -8.95
N VAL A 158 15.51 11.06 -8.84
CA VAL A 158 14.68 11.59 -9.95
C VAL A 158 15.02 13.05 -10.22
N SER A 159 15.18 13.89 -9.19
CA SER A 159 15.57 15.29 -9.32
C SER A 159 16.93 15.44 -10.00
N LEU A 160 17.92 14.64 -9.58
CA LEU A 160 19.23 14.59 -10.23
C LEU A 160 19.14 14.16 -11.71
N ARG A 161 18.27 13.20 -12.02
CA ARG A 161 18.04 12.77 -13.41
C ARG A 161 17.44 13.88 -14.26
N TRP A 162 16.49 14.63 -13.74
CA TRP A 162 15.93 15.76 -14.47
C TRP A 162 16.95 16.87 -14.70
N ALA A 163 17.83 17.13 -13.72
CA ALA A 163 18.96 18.06 -13.90
C ALA A 163 19.90 17.60 -15.03
N ALA A 164 20.29 16.31 -15.03
CA ALA A 164 21.14 15.76 -16.08
C ALA A 164 20.49 15.82 -17.48
N ILE A 165 19.17 15.59 -17.58
CA ILE A 165 18.42 15.74 -18.85
C ILE A 165 18.45 17.22 -19.31
N LYS A 166 18.25 18.16 -18.38
CA LYS A 166 18.27 19.58 -18.72
C LYS A 166 19.63 20.03 -19.23
N GLU A 167 20.71 19.60 -18.58
CA GLU A 167 22.09 19.87 -19.02
C GLU A 167 22.38 19.26 -20.40
N GLU A 168 21.97 18.01 -20.65
CA GLU A 168 22.12 17.34 -21.94
C GLU A 168 21.37 18.11 -23.05
N ASN A 169 20.13 18.53 -22.79
CA ASN A 169 19.32 19.30 -23.75
C ASN A 169 19.97 20.67 -24.09
N ILE A 170 20.58 21.33 -23.12
CA ILE A 170 21.33 22.59 -23.33
C ILE A 170 22.54 22.31 -24.23
N ALA A 171 23.32 21.27 -23.96
CA ALA A 171 24.48 20.90 -24.75
C ALA A 171 24.11 20.52 -26.20
N ILE A 172 23.00 19.78 -26.37
CA ILE A 172 22.46 19.45 -27.71
C ILE A 172 22.13 20.72 -28.50
N LYS A 173 21.44 21.68 -27.84
CA LYS A 173 21.08 22.95 -28.47
C LYS A 173 22.31 23.74 -28.87
N GLN A 174 23.28 23.89 -27.98
CA GLN A 174 24.55 24.58 -28.25
C GLN A 174 25.31 23.95 -29.43
N ALA A 175 25.39 22.62 -29.46
CA ALA A 175 26.02 21.92 -30.59
C ALA A 175 25.31 22.20 -31.93
N LYS A 176 23.96 22.22 -31.91
CA LYS A 176 23.14 22.54 -33.08
C LYS A 176 23.38 24.00 -33.55
N ASP A 177 23.38 24.96 -32.63
CA ASP A 177 23.61 26.38 -32.93
C ASP A 177 25.02 26.59 -33.54
N ASN A 178 26.00 25.80 -33.07
CA ASN A 178 27.36 25.78 -33.58
C ASN A 178 27.56 24.91 -34.85
N LYS A 179 26.48 24.36 -35.42
CA LYS A 179 26.52 23.41 -36.56
C LYS A 179 27.42 22.18 -36.33
N GLN A 180 27.50 21.74 -35.05
CA GLN A 180 28.29 20.59 -34.66
C GLN A 180 27.37 19.43 -34.27
N LYS A 181 27.91 18.19 -34.42
CA LYS A 181 27.21 17.00 -33.93
C LYS A 181 27.39 16.86 -32.42
N TYR A 182 26.29 16.78 -31.67
CA TYR A 182 26.37 16.46 -30.24
C TYR A 182 26.89 15.03 -30.06
N ILE A 183 27.86 14.86 -29.16
CA ILE A 183 28.38 13.55 -28.73
C ILE A 183 28.16 13.47 -27.19
N ALA A 184 27.36 12.51 -26.78
CA ALA A 184 27.10 12.27 -25.36
C ALA A 184 28.34 11.80 -24.62
N LEU A 185 28.61 12.37 -23.45
CA LEU A 185 29.66 11.88 -22.57
C LEU A 185 29.25 10.52 -21.98
N VAL A 186 30.03 9.49 -22.27
CA VAL A 186 29.82 8.12 -21.82
C VAL A 186 30.76 7.83 -20.64
N LEU A 187 30.21 7.27 -19.57
CA LEU A 187 30.93 6.88 -18.36
C LEU A 187 31.63 5.52 -18.54
N SER A 188 32.52 5.16 -17.61
CA SER A 188 33.34 3.93 -17.68
C SER A 188 32.53 2.63 -17.74
N ASN A 189 31.24 2.66 -17.39
CA ASN A 189 30.32 1.52 -17.47
C ASN A 189 29.45 1.52 -18.75
N GLY A 190 29.68 2.47 -19.67
CA GLY A 190 28.92 2.62 -20.91
C GLY A 190 27.60 3.40 -20.78
N ASP A 191 27.23 3.87 -19.60
CA ASP A 191 26.04 4.72 -19.41
C ASP A 191 26.38 6.21 -19.66
N THR A 192 25.44 6.96 -20.20
CA THR A 192 25.42 8.43 -20.04
C THR A 192 24.96 8.77 -18.62
N LEU A 193 25.13 10.02 -18.19
CA LEU A 193 24.73 10.45 -16.86
C LEU A 193 23.21 10.25 -16.60
N ARG A 194 22.40 10.57 -17.60
CA ARG A 194 20.95 10.33 -17.61
C ARG A 194 20.60 8.85 -17.46
N GLU A 195 21.32 7.98 -18.16
CA GLU A 195 21.13 6.53 -18.11
C GLU A 195 21.60 5.91 -16.80
N LEU A 196 22.74 6.38 -16.25
CA LEU A 196 23.22 6.00 -14.93
C LEU A 196 22.13 6.20 -13.89
N LEU A 197 21.55 7.41 -13.83
CA LEU A 197 20.49 7.76 -12.88
C LEU A 197 19.19 6.97 -13.14
N ALA A 198 18.81 6.72 -14.39
CA ALA A 198 17.63 5.92 -14.74
C ALA A 198 17.79 4.47 -14.30
N ARG A 199 18.90 3.84 -14.66
CA ARG A 199 19.19 2.42 -14.43
C ARG A 199 19.55 2.11 -12.99
N SER A 200 19.83 3.15 -12.17
CA SER A 200 20.10 2.99 -10.74
C SER A 200 18.87 2.81 -9.87
N ARG A 201 17.65 2.99 -10.40
CA ARG A 201 16.41 2.88 -9.63
C ARG A 201 16.34 1.63 -8.75
N TYR A 202 16.50 0.47 -9.36
CA TYR A 202 16.28 -0.80 -8.66
C TYR A 202 17.45 -1.21 -7.75
N LEU A 203 18.69 -0.82 -8.06
CA LEU A 203 19.81 -1.12 -7.18
C LEU A 203 19.73 -0.38 -5.85
N LEU A 204 19.14 0.82 -5.83
CA LEU A 204 18.94 1.61 -4.61
C LEU A 204 17.89 1.03 -3.65
N TYR A 205 17.02 0.13 -4.11
CA TYR A 205 16.11 -0.63 -3.23
C TYR A 205 16.78 -1.85 -2.58
N LYS A 206 17.91 -2.29 -3.10
CA LYS A 206 18.63 -3.48 -2.63
C LYS A 206 19.71 -3.12 -1.60
N SER A 207 20.07 -4.08 -0.77
CA SER A 207 21.32 -4.02 0.01
C SER A 207 22.52 -4.24 -0.92
N GLU A 208 23.70 -3.75 -0.51
CA GLU A 208 24.92 -3.91 -1.32
C GLU A 208 25.26 -5.39 -1.59
N SER A 209 24.98 -6.27 -0.61
CA SER A 209 25.14 -7.73 -0.74
C SER A 209 24.29 -8.37 -1.83
N ASP A 210 23.19 -7.71 -2.21
CA ASP A 210 22.21 -8.24 -3.18
C ASP A 210 22.44 -7.70 -4.61
N TRP A 211 23.50 -6.91 -4.80
CA TRP A 211 23.82 -6.36 -6.10
C TRP A 211 24.52 -7.40 -6.99
N THR A 212 24.14 -7.41 -8.25
CA THR A 212 24.96 -8.06 -9.29
C THR A 212 26.24 -7.27 -9.51
N VAL A 213 27.26 -7.90 -10.12
CA VAL A 213 28.53 -7.24 -10.46
C VAL A 213 28.31 -5.94 -11.23
N ASN A 214 27.40 -5.94 -12.20
CA ASN A 214 27.06 -4.74 -12.98
C ASN A 214 26.34 -3.67 -12.14
N GLN A 215 25.51 -4.08 -11.18
CA GLN A 215 24.87 -3.13 -10.25
C GLN A 215 25.90 -2.50 -9.30
N ALA A 216 26.86 -3.28 -8.79
CA ALA A 216 27.92 -2.77 -7.92
C ALA A 216 28.81 -1.76 -8.68
N LYS A 217 29.22 -2.06 -9.93
CA LYS A 217 29.97 -1.11 -10.78
C LYS A 217 29.18 0.19 -10.99
N ARG A 218 27.89 0.07 -11.31
CA ARG A 218 27.02 1.25 -11.50
C ARG A 218 26.86 2.06 -10.21
N ALA A 219 26.68 1.41 -9.05
CA ALA A 219 26.58 2.05 -7.76
C ALA A 219 27.87 2.82 -7.38
N SER A 220 29.04 2.26 -7.66
CA SER A 220 30.33 2.93 -7.43
C SER A 220 30.41 4.26 -8.17
N ILE A 221 30.12 4.26 -9.48
CA ILE A 221 30.12 5.47 -10.31
C ILE A 221 29.06 6.46 -9.85
N LEU A 222 27.84 5.96 -9.52
CA LEU A 222 26.74 6.78 -9.03
C LEU A 222 27.13 7.53 -7.76
N PHE A 223 27.72 6.83 -6.79
CA PHE A 223 28.05 7.37 -5.47
C PHE A 223 29.30 8.25 -5.49
N GLU A 224 30.20 8.03 -6.43
CA GLU A 224 31.31 8.94 -6.69
C GLU A 224 30.80 10.30 -7.20
N LYS A 225 29.88 10.26 -8.17
CA LYS A 225 29.30 11.50 -8.75
C LYS A 225 28.31 12.21 -7.85
N TYR A 226 27.58 11.46 -7.01
CA TYR A 226 26.52 11.97 -6.14
C TYR A 226 26.69 11.52 -4.69
N PRO A 227 27.65 12.10 -3.93
CA PRO A 227 27.93 11.70 -2.55
C PRO A 227 26.72 11.83 -1.61
N LEU A 228 25.87 12.86 -1.81
CA LEU A 228 24.63 13.03 -1.03
C LEU A 228 23.63 11.87 -1.27
N LEU A 229 23.54 11.38 -2.50
CA LEU A 229 22.69 10.22 -2.79
C LEU A 229 23.23 8.94 -2.13
N LYS A 230 24.58 8.80 -2.00
CA LYS A 230 25.20 7.73 -1.21
C LYS A 230 24.82 7.84 0.26
N THR A 231 24.84 9.05 0.82
CA THR A 231 24.41 9.28 2.21
C THR A 231 22.94 8.92 2.39
N ALA A 232 22.06 9.40 1.51
CA ALA A 232 20.64 9.05 1.52
C ALA A 232 20.39 7.52 1.44
N TYR A 233 21.15 6.82 0.59
CA TYR A 233 21.09 5.37 0.48
C TYR A 233 21.47 4.67 1.79
N LYS A 234 22.58 5.06 2.40
CA LYS A 234 23.02 4.51 3.71
C LYS A 234 21.99 4.76 4.80
N LEU A 235 21.46 5.98 4.91
CA LEU A 235 20.42 6.33 5.88
C LEU A 235 19.13 5.53 5.67
N THR A 236 18.78 5.25 4.41
CA THR A 236 17.64 4.37 4.08
C THR A 236 17.87 2.93 4.54
N LEU A 237 19.08 2.39 4.39
CA LEU A 237 19.43 1.05 4.88
C LEU A 237 19.44 1.00 6.41
N GLU A 238 19.99 2.02 7.08
CA GLU A 238 19.96 2.13 8.54
C GLU A 238 18.52 2.14 9.06
N PHE A 239 17.64 2.94 8.46
CA PHE A 239 16.22 2.94 8.83
C PHE A 239 15.56 1.57 8.70
N ARG A 240 15.82 0.86 7.60
CA ARG A 240 15.30 -0.50 7.41
C ARG A 240 15.81 -1.47 8.47
N ALA A 241 17.02 -1.26 8.99
CA ALA A 241 17.62 -2.09 10.03
C ALA A 241 16.92 -1.92 11.38
N ILE A 242 16.28 -0.77 11.67
CA ILE A 242 15.51 -0.54 12.90
C ILE A 242 14.45 -1.64 13.08
N TYR A 243 13.80 -2.06 12.03
CA TYR A 243 12.77 -3.10 12.06
C TYR A 243 13.29 -4.52 12.34
N LYS A 244 14.62 -4.72 12.38
CA LYS A 244 15.22 -6.00 12.81
C LYS A 244 15.27 -6.14 14.33
N ASN A 245 15.11 -5.04 15.08
CA ASN A 245 15.09 -5.08 16.53
C ASN A 245 13.90 -5.90 17.04
N ILE A 246 14.10 -6.50 18.21
CA ILE A 246 13.06 -7.23 18.95
C ILE A 246 12.45 -6.38 20.08
N SER A 247 13.08 -5.26 20.42
CA SER A 247 12.69 -4.38 21.53
C SER A 247 12.23 -3.03 21.00
N LYS A 248 11.07 -2.57 21.48
CA LYS A 248 10.52 -1.24 21.21
C LYS A 248 11.46 -0.12 21.67
N ILE A 249 12.13 -0.31 22.84
CA ILE A 249 13.07 0.67 23.40
C ILE A 249 14.27 0.83 22.46
N LYS A 250 14.89 -0.28 22.03
CA LYS A 250 16.02 -0.23 21.09
C LYS A 250 15.63 0.36 19.74
N ALA A 251 14.43 0.09 19.28
CA ALA A 251 13.93 0.68 18.03
C ALA A 251 13.78 2.20 18.15
N LEU A 252 13.29 2.71 19.29
CA LEU A 252 13.19 4.14 19.56
C LEU A 252 14.58 4.80 19.65
N GLU A 253 15.53 4.18 20.34
CA GLU A 253 16.91 4.67 20.43
C GLU A 253 17.54 4.80 19.03
N GLN A 254 17.45 3.76 18.20
CA GLN A 254 17.96 3.77 16.84
C GLN A 254 17.22 4.75 15.92
N PHE A 255 15.92 4.94 16.12
CA PHE A 255 15.18 5.98 15.39
C PHE A 255 15.72 7.38 15.73
N ASN A 256 15.98 7.68 17.00
CA ASN A 256 16.52 8.97 17.43
C ASN A 256 17.94 9.20 16.89
N GLU A 257 18.81 8.17 16.91
CA GLU A 257 20.13 8.23 16.29
C GLU A 257 20.03 8.48 14.77
N TRP A 258 19.17 7.75 14.09
CA TRP A 258 18.91 7.93 12.66
C TRP A 258 18.40 9.34 12.34
N LYS A 259 17.45 9.85 13.10
CA LYS A 259 16.94 11.22 12.98
C LYS A 259 18.07 12.26 13.12
N THR A 260 18.93 12.11 14.11
CA THR A 260 20.09 12.99 14.32
C THR A 260 21.01 13.00 13.09
N LYS A 261 21.27 11.85 12.48
CA LYS A 261 22.06 11.73 11.25
C LYS A 261 21.37 12.39 10.05
N ILE A 262 20.04 12.27 9.93
CA ILE A 262 19.27 12.96 8.88
C ILE A 262 19.45 14.47 9.01
N ILE A 263 19.22 15.02 10.18
CA ILE A 263 19.37 16.47 10.43
C ILE A 263 20.80 16.91 10.08
N ALA A 264 21.82 16.18 10.51
CA ALA A 264 23.22 16.48 10.22
C ALA A 264 23.57 16.38 8.72
N SER A 265 22.85 15.54 7.96
CA SER A 265 23.09 15.38 6.51
C SER A 265 22.58 16.53 5.67
N ASN A 266 21.69 17.35 6.20
CA ASN A 266 21.05 18.48 5.53
C ASN A 266 20.37 18.11 4.20
N ILE A 267 19.77 16.90 4.12
CA ILE A 267 19.04 16.42 2.94
C ILE A 267 17.56 16.81 3.10
N GLU A 268 17.09 17.77 2.30
CA GLU A 268 15.74 18.34 2.42
C GLU A 268 14.63 17.32 2.24
N GLU A 269 14.77 16.38 1.31
CA GLU A 269 13.76 15.35 1.03
C GLU A 269 13.45 14.49 2.25
N PHE A 270 14.40 14.33 3.16
CA PHE A 270 14.20 13.56 4.38
C PHE A 270 13.55 14.35 5.53
N ASN A 271 13.58 15.67 5.50
CA ASN A 271 12.98 16.49 6.56
C ASN A 271 11.46 16.27 6.65
N THR A 272 10.75 16.23 5.52
CA THR A 272 9.32 15.95 5.47
C THR A 272 9.02 14.53 5.97
N VAL A 273 9.89 13.57 5.65
CA VAL A 273 9.76 12.18 6.11
C VAL A 273 9.90 12.10 7.63
N VAL A 274 10.93 12.74 8.21
CA VAL A 274 11.14 12.76 9.67
C VAL A 274 9.92 13.31 10.38
N ASN A 275 9.38 14.47 9.94
CA ASN A 275 8.19 15.06 10.54
C ASN A 275 6.97 14.12 10.49
N SER A 276 6.78 13.42 9.37
CA SER A 276 5.69 12.43 9.23
C SER A 276 5.89 11.23 10.14
N LEU A 277 7.11 10.74 10.27
CA LEU A 277 7.44 9.62 11.14
C LEU A 277 7.29 9.98 12.63
N GLU A 278 7.72 11.18 13.03
CA GLU A 278 7.55 11.67 14.40
C GLU A 278 6.10 11.81 14.80
N TYR A 279 5.27 12.35 13.92
CA TYR A 279 3.83 12.47 14.16
C TYR A 279 3.16 11.09 14.43
N HIS A 280 3.66 10.04 13.80
CA HIS A 280 3.12 8.69 13.92
C HIS A 280 3.98 7.75 14.80
N LEU A 281 4.99 8.27 15.51
CA LEU A 281 6.05 7.47 16.12
C LEU A 281 5.51 6.40 17.08
N ASP A 282 4.59 6.75 17.96
CA ASP A 282 4.01 5.80 18.92
C ASP A 282 3.31 4.64 18.21
N ASN A 283 2.56 4.94 17.14
CA ASN A 283 1.84 3.94 16.36
C ASN A 283 2.79 3.07 15.51
N ILE A 284 3.91 3.65 15.04
CA ILE A 284 4.98 2.91 14.35
C ILE A 284 5.69 1.97 15.32
N LEU A 285 5.97 2.44 16.53
CA LEU A 285 6.65 1.65 17.56
C LEU A 285 5.76 0.52 18.13
N ASN A 286 4.44 0.62 18.03
CA ASN A 286 3.53 -0.47 18.42
C ASN A 286 3.73 -1.74 17.57
N PHE A 287 4.34 -1.65 16.39
CA PHE A 287 4.78 -2.82 15.62
C PHE A 287 5.66 -3.77 16.43
N PHE A 288 6.50 -3.26 17.34
CA PHE A 288 7.45 -4.06 18.10
C PHE A 288 6.81 -4.85 19.25
N ASP A 289 5.56 -4.52 19.63
CA ASP A 289 4.82 -5.28 20.64
C ASP A 289 4.47 -6.68 20.12
N ASN A 290 3.90 -6.79 18.92
CA ASN A 290 3.38 -8.04 18.35
C ASN A 290 3.90 -8.37 16.94
N ARG A 291 4.73 -7.53 16.34
CA ARG A 291 5.19 -7.56 14.94
C ARG A 291 4.03 -7.65 13.94
N SER A 292 2.99 -6.95 14.26
CA SER A 292 1.75 -6.95 13.47
C SER A 292 1.97 -6.23 12.15
N THR A 293 1.49 -6.83 11.07
CA THR A 293 1.59 -6.25 9.71
C THR A 293 0.22 -6.15 9.07
N ASN A 294 0.10 -5.37 8.01
CA ASN A 294 -1.12 -5.26 7.21
C ASN A 294 -1.17 -6.28 6.05
N ALA A 295 -0.30 -7.30 6.07
CA ALA A 295 -0.18 -8.30 5.01
C ALA A 295 -1.51 -9.02 4.69
N ASN A 296 -2.37 -9.22 5.70
CA ASN A 296 -3.69 -9.81 5.50
C ASN A 296 -4.60 -8.89 4.69
N ALA A 297 -4.62 -7.58 4.98
CA ALA A 297 -5.37 -6.58 4.21
C ALA A 297 -4.82 -6.45 2.79
N GLU A 298 -3.49 -6.40 2.61
CA GLU A 298 -2.87 -6.38 1.27
C GLU A 298 -3.22 -7.62 0.45
N SER A 299 -3.17 -8.82 1.06
CA SER A 299 -3.58 -10.07 0.42
C SER A 299 -5.07 -10.03 0.05
N PHE A 300 -5.91 -9.53 0.95
CA PHE A 300 -7.34 -9.36 0.70
C PHE A 300 -7.61 -8.36 -0.43
N ASN A 301 -6.96 -7.20 -0.41
CA ASN A 301 -7.06 -6.19 -1.47
C ASN A 301 -6.62 -6.74 -2.83
N SER A 302 -5.59 -7.60 -2.84
CA SER A 302 -5.15 -8.28 -4.07
C SER A 302 -6.23 -9.22 -4.60
N LYS A 303 -6.96 -9.94 -3.73
CA LYS A 303 -8.09 -10.80 -4.12
C LYS A 303 -9.24 -9.98 -4.72
N ILE A 304 -9.59 -8.85 -4.10
CA ILE A 304 -10.62 -7.93 -4.63
C ILE A 304 -10.22 -7.37 -5.99
N LYS A 305 -8.97 -6.88 -6.11
CA LYS A 305 -8.42 -6.37 -7.38
C LYS A 305 -8.43 -7.43 -8.47
N GLY A 306 -8.02 -8.67 -8.14
CA GLY A 306 -8.07 -9.81 -9.04
C GLY A 306 -9.50 -10.16 -9.48
N PHE A 307 -10.45 -10.21 -8.55
CA PHE A 307 -11.84 -10.45 -8.86
C PHE A 307 -12.45 -9.37 -9.75
N ARG A 308 -12.17 -8.09 -9.45
CA ARG A 308 -12.56 -6.95 -10.29
C ARG A 308 -11.95 -7.04 -11.70
N ALA A 309 -10.66 -7.37 -11.80
CA ALA A 309 -9.97 -7.52 -13.09
C ALA A 309 -10.57 -8.64 -13.94
N ASN A 310 -10.91 -9.78 -13.33
CA ASN A 310 -11.60 -10.88 -13.99
C ASN A 310 -12.96 -10.45 -14.57
N LEU A 311 -13.68 -9.55 -13.92
CA LEU A 311 -14.93 -8.98 -14.39
C LEU A 311 -14.75 -7.86 -15.45
N ARG A 312 -13.51 -7.50 -15.80
CA ARG A 312 -13.16 -6.37 -16.68
C ARG A 312 -13.76 -5.04 -16.23
N GLY A 313 -13.81 -4.84 -14.90
CA GLY A 313 -14.41 -3.72 -14.22
C GLY A 313 -15.75 -4.07 -13.57
N VAL A 314 -16.29 -3.12 -12.81
CA VAL A 314 -17.54 -3.28 -12.07
C VAL A 314 -18.58 -2.37 -12.72
N THR A 315 -19.61 -2.94 -13.35
CA THR A 315 -20.73 -2.20 -13.93
C THR A 315 -21.94 -2.16 -13.00
N ASP A 316 -22.11 -3.17 -12.17
CA ASP A 316 -23.19 -3.34 -11.20
C ASP A 316 -22.55 -3.46 -9.81
N VAL A 317 -22.38 -2.31 -9.15
CA VAL A 317 -21.67 -2.20 -7.89
C VAL A 317 -22.39 -2.98 -6.79
N ASN A 318 -23.72 -2.88 -6.70
CA ASN A 318 -24.50 -3.58 -5.68
C ASN A 318 -24.39 -5.09 -5.80
N PHE A 319 -24.47 -5.62 -7.02
CA PHE A 319 -24.28 -7.04 -7.22
C PHE A 319 -22.84 -7.49 -6.97
N PHE A 320 -21.87 -6.67 -7.26
CA PHE A 320 -20.46 -6.93 -6.94
C PHE A 320 -20.23 -6.96 -5.42
N LEU A 321 -20.77 -6.00 -4.67
CA LEU A 321 -20.70 -5.94 -3.22
C LEU A 321 -21.40 -7.15 -2.57
N PHE A 322 -22.57 -7.53 -3.06
CA PHE A 322 -23.25 -8.76 -2.66
C PHE A 322 -22.37 -10.02 -2.89
N ARG A 323 -21.67 -10.07 -4.03
CA ARG A 323 -20.72 -11.16 -4.30
C ARG A 323 -19.52 -11.15 -3.35
N LEU A 324 -19.02 -9.96 -2.96
CA LEU A 324 -17.97 -9.86 -1.95
C LEU A 324 -18.45 -10.36 -0.59
N GLU A 325 -19.69 -10.06 -0.20
CA GLU A 325 -20.30 -10.60 1.01
C GLU A 325 -20.28 -12.13 1.00
N LYS A 326 -20.83 -12.74 -0.06
CA LYS A 326 -20.89 -14.22 -0.17
C LYS A 326 -19.51 -14.88 -0.11
N LEU A 327 -18.47 -14.19 -0.58
CA LEU A 327 -17.12 -14.72 -0.65
C LEU A 327 -16.31 -14.49 0.64
N PHE A 328 -16.56 -13.38 1.36
CA PHE A 328 -15.63 -12.88 2.36
C PHE A 328 -16.25 -12.36 3.67
N ALA A 329 -17.57 -12.23 3.74
CA ALA A 329 -18.28 -11.74 4.94
C ALA A 329 -19.20 -12.78 5.60
#